data_03ac992f7f7fdce3f4352b1b196a05cb
#
_entry.id   03ac992f7f7fdce3f4352b1b196a05cb
#
_cell.length_a   1.000
_cell.length_b   1.000
_cell.length_c   1.000
_cell.angle_alpha   90.00
_cell.angle_beta   90.00
_cell.angle_gamma   90.00
#
_symmetry.space_group_name_H-M   'P 1'
#
loop_
_entity.id
_entity.type
_entity.pdbx_description
1 polymer ?
#
loop_
_entity_poly.entity_id
_entity_poly.type
_entity_poly.pdbx_seq_one_letter_code
_entity_poly.pdbx_strand_id
1 'polypeptide(L)'
;MSPKVLEGDGLIIWFHSYDALHEKRASVHVGKGSQDDHNDPKIWLEPKIEIARVGKTLRTHEINKALKMIEQDLDYLLEEWHGYRNKANR
;
A
#
# COMPACT_ATOMS: atom_id res chain seq x y z
N MET A 1 -1.62 -14.67 -2.81
CA MET A 1 -2.39 -13.47 -3.22
C MET A 1 -2.22 -12.37 -2.19
N SER A 2 -1.94 -11.16 -2.64
CA SER A 2 -1.76 -10.03 -1.73
C SER A 2 -3.11 -9.41 -1.39
N PRO A 3 -3.37 -9.09 -0.12
CA PRO A 3 -4.68 -8.56 0.29
C PRO A 3 -4.89 -7.12 -0.18
N LYS A 4 -6.09 -6.87 -0.69
CA LYS A 4 -6.57 -5.53 -0.97
C LYS A 4 -7.18 -4.99 0.32
N VAL A 5 -6.76 -3.81 0.76
CA VAL A 5 -7.22 -3.26 2.03
C VAL A 5 -8.07 -2.00 1.90
N LEU A 6 -7.98 -1.31 0.78
CA LEU A 6 -8.75 -0.10 0.54
C LEU A 6 -9.02 0.06 -0.94
N GLU A 7 -10.15 0.66 -1.31
CA GLU A 7 -10.51 0.88 -2.70
C GLU A 7 -11.31 2.17 -2.82
N GLY A 8 -11.03 2.96 -3.85
CA GLY A 8 -11.77 4.18 -4.13
C GLY A 8 -11.21 4.88 -5.36
N ASP A 9 -12.06 5.63 -6.05
CA ASP A 9 -11.67 6.43 -7.24
C ASP A 9 -10.94 5.63 -8.32
N GLY A 10 -11.30 4.34 -8.47
CA GLY A 10 -10.65 3.47 -9.45
C GLY A 10 -9.29 2.94 -9.02
N LEU A 11 -8.86 3.26 -7.81
CA LEU A 11 -7.57 2.82 -7.27
C LEU A 11 -7.79 1.75 -6.21
N ILE A 12 -6.84 0.81 -6.12
CA ILE A 12 -6.81 -0.18 -5.06
C ILE A 12 -5.52 -0.02 -4.27
N ILE A 13 -5.63 -0.08 -2.94
CA ILE A 13 -4.47 -0.06 -2.05
C ILE A 13 -4.34 -1.46 -1.47
N TRP A 14 -3.15 -2.05 -1.58
CA TRP A 14 -2.94 -3.44 -1.21
C TRP A 14 -1.57 -3.62 -0.57
N PHE A 15 -1.46 -4.67 0.25
CA PHE A 15 -0.18 -5.05 0.86
C PHE A 15 0.48 -6.12 0.00
N HIS A 16 1.76 -5.96 -0.25
CA HIS A 16 2.53 -7.04 -0.84
C HIS A 16 2.84 -8.04 0.29
N SER A 17 2.41 -9.28 0.13
CA SER A 17 2.59 -10.31 1.18
C SER A 17 4.06 -10.48 1.57
N TYR A 18 4.94 -10.48 0.60
CA TYR A 18 6.37 -10.61 0.84
C TYR A 18 6.88 -9.46 1.73
N ASP A 19 6.48 -8.22 1.41
CA ASP A 19 6.88 -7.05 2.19
C ASP A 19 6.41 -7.14 3.63
N ALA A 20 5.17 -7.55 3.84
CA ALA A 20 4.61 -7.68 5.19
C ALA A 20 5.33 -8.73 6.03
N LEU A 21 5.87 -9.76 5.39
CA LEU A 21 6.58 -10.84 6.09
C LEU A 21 8.06 -10.52 6.31
N HIS A 22 8.68 -9.77 5.42
CA HIS A 22 10.13 -9.59 5.40
C HIS A 22 10.60 -8.17 5.70
N GLU A 23 9.74 -7.16 5.56
CA GLU A 23 10.11 -5.79 5.88
C GLU A 23 9.55 -5.38 7.24
N LYS A 24 10.32 -4.60 7.99
CA LYS A 24 9.90 -4.08 9.29
C LYS A 24 9.07 -2.81 9.16
N ARG A 25 9.25 -2.10 8.06
CA ARG A 25 8.60 -0.82 7.80
C ARG A 25 7.31 -1.03 7.01
N ALA A 26 6.20 -0.56 7.57
CA ALA A 26 4.90 -0.71 6.92
C ALA A 26 4.87 0.03 5.58
N SER A 27 4.31 -0.61 4.56
CA SER A 27 4.18 -0.05 3.23
C SER A 27 2.93 -0.57 2.55
N VAL A 28 2.46 0.17 1.54
CA VAL A 28 1.36 -0.26 0.68
C VAL A 28 1.77 -0.08 -0.78
N HIS A 29 1.10 -0.81 -1.64
CA HIS A 29 1.18 -0.63 -3.09
C HIS A 29 -0.15 -0.05 -3.56
N VAL A 30 -0.14 0.66 -4.67
CA VAL A 30 -1.34 1.24 -5.24
C VAL A 30 -1.48 0.79 -6.68
N GLY A 31 -2.59 0.14 -7.01
CA GLY A 31 -2.89 -0.33 -8.35
C GLY A 31 -4.11 0.37 -8.92
N LYS A 32 -4.27 0.24 -10.22
CA LYS A 32 -5.40 0.78 -10.95
C LYS A 32 -6.17 -0.37 -11.59
N GLY A 33 -7.16 -0.88 -10.85
CA GLY A 33 -7.98 -1.99 -11.31
C GLY A 33 -7.38 -3.36 -11.06
N SER A 34 -6.06 -3.48 -10.92
CA SER A 34 -5.40 -4.75 -10.65
C SER A 34 -4.09 -4.52 -9.90
N GLN A 35 -3.52 -5.59 -9.35
CA GLN A 35 -2.25 -5.55 -8.63
C GLN A 35 -1.10 -5.87 -9.60
N ASP A 36 -0.04 -5.06 -9.57
CA ASP A 36 1.16 -5.29 -10.35
C ASP A 36 2.38 -5.06 -9.46
N ASP A 37 2.95 -6.14 -8.94
CA ASP A 37 4.04 -6.12 -7.97
C ASP A 37 5.25 -5.31 -8.41
N HIS A 38 5.55 -5.33 -9.70
CA HIS A 38 6.77 -4.72 -10.23
C HIS A 38 6.58 -3.27 -10.65
N ASN A 39 5.37 -2.91 -11.04
CA ASN A 39 5.12 -1.62 -11.69
C ASN A 39 4.23 -0.67 -10.88
N ASP A 40 3.51 -1.19 -9.89
CA ASP A 40 2.68 -0.33 -9.03
C ASP A 40 3.55 0.51 -8.10
N PRO A 41 3.14 1.75 -7.80
CA PRO A 41 3.82 2.57 -6.81
C PRO A 41 3.86 1.90 -5.45
N LYS A 42 4.96 2.09 -4.73
CA LYS A 42 5.11 1.64 -3.34
C LYS A 42 5.24 2.85 -2.45
N ILE A 43 4.48 2.88 -1.37
CA ILE A 43 4.40 4.01 -0.46
C ILE A 43 4.63 3.55 0.97
N TRP A 44 5.61 4.16 1.65
CA TRP A 44 5.86 3.91 3.06
C TRP A 44 4.76 4.55 3.89
N LEU A 45 4.35 3.86 4.95
CA LEU A 45 3.36 4.37 5.91
C LEU A 45 4.02 4.88 7.19
N GLU A 46 5.25 4.45 7.48
CA GLU A 46 5.98 4.77 8.70
C GLU A 46 7.42 5.16 8.37
N PRO A 47 8.04 6.03 9.16
CA PRO A 47 7.48 6.83 10.25
C PRO A 47 6.58 7.95 9.74
N LYS A 48 6.57 8.18 8.44
CA LYS A 48 5.70 9.15 7.77
C LYS A 48 5.35 8.61 6.38
N ILE A 49 4.30 9.12 5.78
CA ILE A 49 3.91 8.75 4.41
C ILE A 49 4.97 9.27 3.44
N GLU A 50 5.53 8.37 2.64
CA GLU A 50 6.64 8.69 1.75
C GLU A 50 6.64 7.75 0.55
N ILE A 51 6.85 8.27 -0.65
CA ILE A 51 6.92 7.45 -1.85
C ILE A 51 8.24 6.68 -1.86
N ALA A 52 8.17 5.35 -1.81
CA ALA A 52 9.33 4.47 -1.92
C ALA A 52 9.69 4.23 -3.39
N ARG A 53 8.68 4.13 -4.25
CA ARG A 53 8.85 3.89 -5.67
C ARG A 53 7.65 4.47 -6.40
N VAL A 54 7.92 5.26 -7.46
CA VAL A 54 6.85 5.87 -8.26
C VAL A 54 6.12 4.83 -9.11
N GLY A 55 6.85 3.84 -9.63
CA GLY A 55 6.26 2.83 -10.48
C GLY A 55 5.91 3.36 -11.87
N LYS A 56 5.10 2.60 -12.59
CA LYS A 56 4.75 2.90 -13.99
C LYS A 56 3.26 2.84 -14.29
N THR A 57 2.44 2.43 -13.33
CA THR A 57 1.02 2.17 -13.58
C THR A 57 0.11 3.35 -13.32
N LEU A 58 0.56 4.36 -12.56
CA LEU A 58 -0.23 5.52 -12.18
C LEU A 58 0.38 6.81 -12.70
N ARG A 59 -0.49 7.75 -13.06
CA ARG A 59 -0.09 9.13 -13.40
C ARG A 59 0.07 9.94 -12.12
N THR A 60 0.75 11.08 -12.21
CA THR A 60 1.01 11.94 -11.06
C THR A 60 -0.25 12.29 -10.28
N HIS A 61 -1.34 12.66 -10.96
CA HIS A 61 -2.58 13.01 -10.27
C HIS A 61 -3.23 11.81 -9.57
N GLU A 62 -3.03 10.61 -10.10
CA GLU A 62 -3.53 9.38 -9.48
C GLU A 62 -2.71 9.04 -8.23
N ILE A 63 -1.41 9.23 -8.28
CA ILE A 63 -0.54 9.07 -7.10
C ILE A 63 -0.95 10.06 -6.01
N ASN A 64 -1.23 11.31 -6.37
CA ASN A 64 -1.67 12.32 -5.42
C ASN A 64 -3.01 11.96 -4.77
N LYS A 65 -3.94 11.39 -5.54
CA LYS A 65 -5.20 10.87 -4.98
C LYS A 65 -4.94 9.74 -4.00
N ALA A 66 -4.06 8.81 -4.37
CA ALA A 66 -3.70 7.70 -3.50
C ALA A 66 -3.08 8.18 -2.18
N LEU A 67 -2.20 9.17 -2.25
CA LEU A 67 -1.60 9.74 -1.05
C LEU A 67 -2.65 10.34 -0.11
N LYS A 68 -3.67 10.99 -0.65
CA LYS A 68 -4.77 11.53 0.16
C LYS A 68 -5.59 10.42 0.80
N MET A 69 -5.89 9.36 0.05
CA MET A 69 -6.61 8.20 0.58
C MET A 69 -5.82 7.56 1.73
N ILE A 70 -4.52 7.39 1.54
CA ILE A 70 -3.64 6.82 2.56
C ILE A 70 -3.61 7.71 3.80
N GLU A 71 -3.49 9.02 3.62
CA GLU A 71 -3.46 9.97 4.74
C GLU A 71 -4.76 9.90 5.55
N GLN A 72 -5.91 9.84 4.88
CA GLN A 72 -7.21 9.80 5.55
C GLN A 72 -7.42 8.52 6.36
N ASP A 73 -6.89 7.40 5.90
CA ASP A 73 -7.10 6.09 6.51
C ASP A 73 -5.81 5.47 7.05
N LEU A 74 -4.84 6.31 7.39
CA LEU A 74 -3.51 5.85 7.82
C LEU A 74 -3.55 4.90 9.00
N ASP A 75 -4.32 5.24 10.03
CA ASP A 75 -4.43 4.38 11.23
C ASP A 75 -5.00 3.01 10.89
N TYR A 76 -6.02 2.99 10.04
CA TYR A 76 -6.62 1.75 9.56
C TYR A 76 -5.60 0.91 8.79
N LEU A 77 -4.84 1.54 7.89
CA LEU A 77 -3.85 0.85 7.07
C LEU A 77 -2.72 0.26 7.92
N LEU A 78 -2.24 1.03 8.90
CA LEU A 78 -1.21 0.55 9.82
C LEU A 78 -1.71 -0.63 10.65
N GLU A 79 -2.94 -0.55 11.15
CA GLU A 79 -3.56 -1.62 11.93
C GLU A 79 -3.68 -2.89 11.10
N GLU A 80 -4.13 -2.77 9.84
CA GLU A 80 -4.27 -3.92 8.95
C GLU A 80 -2.92 -4.53 8.59
N TRP A 81 -1.90 -3.71 8.34
CA TRP A 81 -0.57 -4.20 8.02
C TRP A 81 0.04 -4.98 9.20
N HIS A 82 -0.04 -4.41 10.40
CA HIS A 82 0.47 -5.06 11.61
C HIS A 82 -0.32 -6.32 11.94
N GLY A 83 -1.64 -6.30 11.75
CA GLY A 83 -2.49 -7.46 11.96
C GLY A 83 -2.15 -8.60 11.02
N TYR A 84 -1.96 -8.30 9.76
CA TYR A 84 -1.56 -9.30 8.76
C TYR A 84 -0.22 -9.93 9.12
N ARG A 85 0.76 -9.12 9.48
CA ARG A 85 2.09 -9.57 9.87
C ARG A 85 2.04 -10.47 11.10
N ASN A 86 1.24 -10.10 12.10
CA ASN A 86 1.10 -10.87 13.33
C ASN A 86 0.47 -12.23 13.07
N LYS A 87 -0.53 -12.30 12.20
CA LYS A 87 -1.14 -13.57 11.80
C LYS A 87 -0.16 -14.49 11.09
N ALA A 88 0.64 -13.93 10.21
CA ALA A 88 1.60 -14.70 9.42
C ALA A 88 2.74 -15.27 10.27
N ASN A 89 3.06 -14.62 11.38
CA ASN A 89 4.16 -15.04 12.26
C ASN A 89 3.73 -15.98 13.40
N ARG A 90 2.50 -16.43 13.39
CA ARG A 90 2.01 -17.40 14.38
C ARG A 90 2.41 -18.83 14.04
#